data_069b78fce62d2792b254470f3d180831
#
_entry.id   069b78fce62d2792b254470f3d180831
#
_cell.length_a   1.000
_cell.length_b   1.000
_cell.length_c   1.000
_cell.angle_alpha   90.00
_cell.angle_beta   90.00
_cell.angle_gamma   90.00
#
_symmetry.space_group_name_H-M   'P 1'
#
loop_
_entity.id
_entity.type
_entity.pdbx_description
1 polymer ?
#
loop_
_entity_poly.entity_id
_entity_poly.type
_entity_poly.pdbx_seq_one_letter_code
_entity_poly.pdbx_strand_id
1 'polypeptide(L)'
;VLRGDSLAPGQLPVPGGSDRDNYQAAFAFLKEQRYELAAMAFQQFLVSYPDSQLANNAQYWLAESYYGSQKFDIALVEFEKLINNYTTSRKASDALLKVGYCNYELKRWDAARYALVKVQTDYPDTTAARLAKQRLKRMDSNSQ
;
A
#
# COMPACT_ATOMS: atom_id res chain seq x y z
N VAL A 1 22.22 23.78 4.85
CA VAL A 1 20.82 23.56 5.20
C VAL A 1 20.05 23.11 3.99
N LEU A 2 19.35 22.02 4.15
CA LEU A 2 18.47 21.55 3.10
C LEU A 2 17.17 22.32 3.11
N ARG A 3 16.75 22.71 1.95
CA ARG A 3 15.46 23.35 1.78
C ARG A 3 14.63 22.49 0.84
N GLY A 4 13.32 22.49 1.06
CA GLY A 4 12.43 21.71 0.22
C GLY A 4 12.54 22.08 -1.25
N ASP A 5 12.78 23.35 -1.54
CA ASP A 5 12.86 23.82 -2.91
C ASP A 5 14.13 23.40 -3.63
N SER A 6 15.15 22.88 -2.90
CA SER A 6 16.39 22.42 -3.50
C SER A 6 16.44 20.92 -3.70
N LEU A 7 15.38 20.20 -3.33
CA LEU A 7 15.34 18.75 -3.42
C LEU A 7 14.71 18.32 -4.74
N ALA A 8 15.27 17.28 -5.34
CA ALA A 8 14.66 16.65 -6.49
C ALA A 8 13.43 15.88 -6.04
N PRO A 9 12.46 15.66 -6.94
CA PRO A 9 11.30 14.83 -6.61
C PRO A 9 11.73 13.47 -6.10
N GLY A 10 11.14 13.04 -5.00
CA GLY A 10 11.43 11.73 -4.40
C GLY A 10 12.57 11.70 -3.42
N GLN A 11 13.31 12.79 -3.27
CA GLN A 11 14.38 12.85 -2.29
C GLN A 11 13.85 13.21 -0.91
N LEU A 12 14.46 12.61 0.11
CA LEU A 12 14.10 12.91 1.49
C LEU A 12 15.15 13.79 2.11
N PRO A 13 14.74 14.82 2.85
CA PRO A 13 15.69 15.76 3.47
C PRO A 13 16.21 15.22 4.80
N VAL A 14 16.82 14.03 4.78
CA VAL A 14 17.35 13.39 5.99
C VAL A 14 18.82 13.10 5.77
N PRO A 15 19.68 14.13 5.93
CA PRO A 15 21.12 13.95 5.69
C PRO A 15 21.71 12.94 6.65
N GLY A 16 22.45 11.97 6.12
CA GLY A 16 23.08 10.94 6.94
C GLY A 16 22.09 10.04 7.66
N GLY A 17 20.83 10.06 7.25
CA GLY A 17 19.81 9.27 7.91
C GLY A 17 19.92 7.77 7.59
N SER A 18 19.42 6.98 8.52
CA SER A 18 19.32 5.54 8.35
C SER A 18 18.07 5.19 7.57
N ASP A 19 17.90 3.88 7.29
CA ASP A 19 16.65 3.43 6.69
C ASP A 19 15.46 3.78 7.58
N ARG A 20 15.61 3.62 8.92
CA ARG A 20 14.53 3.97 9.84
C ARG A 20 14.16 5.45 9.76
N ASP A 21 15.16 6.33 9.72
CA ASP A 21 14.91 7.77 9.65
C ASP A 21 14.16 8.13 8.37
N ASN A 22 14.58 7.56 7.25
CA ASN A 22 13.93 7.82 5.96
C ASN A 22 12.53 7.24 5.91
N TYR A 23 12.33 6.06 6.50
CA TYR A 23 11.02 5.44 6.60
C TYR A 23 10.06 6.33 7.41
N GLN A 24 10.53 6.82 8.56
CA GLN A 24 9.70 7.66 9.43
C GLN A 24 9.34 8.97 8.74
N ALA A 25 10.28 9.56 8.00
CA ALA A 25 10.00 10.79 7.25
C ALA A 25 8.93 10.56 6.19
N ALA A 26 9.03 9.44 5.47
CA ALA A 26 8.03 9.09 4.48
C ALA A 26 6.66 8.88 5.12
N PHE A 27 6.64 8.17 6.25
CA PHE A 27 5.39 7.88 6.95
C PHE A 27 4.73 9.15 7.50
N ALA A 28 5.54 10.14 7.89
CA ALA A 28 5.01 11.42 8.34
C ALA A 28 4.20 12.11 7.24
N PHE A 29 4.69 12.07 5.99
CA PHE A 29 3.91 12.60 4.87
C PHE A 29 2.57 11.89 4.75
N LEU A 30 2.57 10.58 4.88
CA LEU A 30 1.34 9.80 4.77
C LEU A 30 0.35 10.18 5.87
N LYS A 31 0.82 10.33 7.10
CA LYS A 31 -0.02 10.71 8.22
C LYS A 31 -0.65 12.09 8.02
N GLU A 32 0.02 12.97 7.30
CA GLU A 32 -0.49 14.29 6.96
C GLU A 32 -1.35 14.27 5.71
N GLN A 33 -1.60 13.09 5.16
CA GLN A 33 -2.38 12.91 3.92
C GLN A 33 -1.75 13.62 2.72
N ARG A 34 -0.44 13.80 2.75
CA ARG A 34 0.32 14.34 1.63
C ARG A 34 0.75 13.17 0.75
N TYR A 35 -0.22 12.62 0.05
CA TYR A 35 -0.07 11.32 -0.60
C TYR A 35 1.00 11.29 -1.69
N GLU A 36 1.11 12.35 -2.48
CA GLU A 36 2.11 12.37 -3.55
C GLU A 36 3.53 12.41 -2.99
N LEU A 37 3.74 13.21 -1.95
CA LEU A 37 5.05 13.24 -1.29
C LEU A 37 5.36 11.93 -0.60
N ALA A 38 4.35 11.33 0.04
CA ALA A 38 4.54 10.03 0.67
C ALA A 38 4.96 8.98 -0.35
N ALA A 39 4.27 8.94 -1.51
CA ALA A 39 4.60 7.98 -2.55
C ALA A 39 6.03 8.17 -3.04
N MET A 40 6.43 9.41 -3.29
CA MET A 40 7.80 9.70 -3.73
C MET A 40 8.82 9.26 -2.69
N ALA A 41 8.53 9.54 -1.41
CA ALA A 41 9.44 9.20 -0.33
C ALA A 41 9.56 7.70 -0.12
N PHE A 42 8.46 6.96 -0.15
CA PHE A 42 8.51 5.51 -0.02
C PHE A 42 9.17 4.86 -1.24
N GLN A 43 8.94 5.41 -2.44
CA GLN A 43 9.63 4.92 -3.63
C GLN A 43 11.14 5.11 -3.48
N GLN A 44 11.56 6.29 -3.01
CA GLN A 44 12.97 6.55 -2.78
C GLN A 44 13.54 5.60 -1.72
N PHE A 45 12.78 5.32 -0.67
CA PHE A 45 13.19 4.38 0.36
C PHE A 45 13.48 3.01 -0.25
N LEU A 46 12.59 2.52 -1.10
CA LEU A 46 12.73 1.18 -1.68
C LEU A 46 13.95 1.10 -2.61
N VAL A 47 14.24 2.20 -3.31
CA VAL A 47 15.43 2.25 -4.17
C VAL A 47 16.71 2.26 -3.33
N SER A 48 16.70 3.01 -2.23
CA SER A 48 17.90 3.20 -1.40
C SER A 48 18.17 2.04 -0.44
N TYR A 49 17.11 1.38 0.03
CA TYR A 49 17.21 0.35 1.07
C TYR A 49 16.43 -0.91 0.69
N PRO A 50 16.75 -1.53 -0.45
CA PRO A 50 15.94 -2.66 -0.93
C PRO A 50 15.97 -3.87 0.01
N ASP A 51 17.04 -4.00 0.82
CA ASP A 51 17.18 -5.13 1.72
C ASP A 51 16.82 -4.82 3.17
N SER A 52 16.26 -3.64 3.42
CA SER A 52 15.86 -3.25 4.77
C SER A 52 14.70 -4.14 5.26
N GLN A 53 14.71 -4.41 6.56
CA GLN A 53 13.58 -5.10 7.18
C GLN A 53 12.31 -4.28 7.09
N LEU A 54 12.42 -2.98 6.83
CA LEU A 54 11.26 -2.09 6.65
C LEU A 54 10.76 -2.06 5.21
N ALA A 55 11.45 -2.73 4.28
CA ALA A 55 11.10 -2.63 2.86
C ALA A 55 9.68 -3.16 2.58
N ASN A 56 9.27 -4.25 3.24
CA ASN A 56 7.92 -4.77 3.01
C ASN A 56 6.86 -3.78 3.50
N ASN A 57 7.07 -3.15 4.66
CA ASN A 57 6.16 -2.12 5.14
C ASN A 57 6.15 -0.91 4.20
N ALA A 58 7.34 -0.50 3.73
CA ALA A 58 7.44 0.63 2.80
C ALA A 58 6.68 0.35 1.50
N GLN A 59 6.75 -0.87 1.00
CA GLN A 59 6.01 -1.27 -0.19
C GLN A 59 4.50 -1.16 0.04
N TYR A 60 4.04 -1.58 1.22
CA TYR A 60 2.63 -1.47 1.57
C TYR A 60 2.19 0.00 1.62
N TRP A 61 2.97 0.85 2.30
CA TRP A 61 2.61 2.25 2.46
C TRP A 61 2.74 3.03 1.15
N LEU A 62 3.63 2.61 0.26
CA LEU A 62 3.69 3.17 -1.09
C LEU A 62 2.34 2.94 -1.79
N ALA A 63 1.85 1.70 -1.74
CA ALA A 63 0.57 1.37 -2.34
C ALA A 63 -0.57 2.16 -1.69
N GLU A 64 -0.55 2.27 -0.34
CA GLU A 64 -1.56 3.04 0.38
C GLU A 64 -1.54 4.52 0.00
N SER A 65 -0.36 5.05 -0.31
CA SER A 65 -0.24 6.45 -0.74
C SER A 65 -0.96 6.67 -2.06
N TYR A 66 -0.80 5.75 -3.00
CA TYR A 66 -1.54 5.81 -4.26
C TYR A 66 -3.03 5.60 -4.04
N TYR A 67 -3.39 4.67 -3.15
CA TYR A 67 -4.78 4.43 -2.81
C TYR A 67 -5.44 5.69 -2.25
N GLY A 68 -4.75 6.37 -1.34
CA GLY A 68 -5.26 7.60 -0.73
C GLY A 68 -5.50 8.71 -1.73
N SER A 69 -4.69 8.78 -2.78
CA SER A 69 -4.88 9.75 -3.86
C SER A 69 -5.81 9.23 -4.95
N GLN A 70 -6.45 8.11 -4.73
CA GLN A 70 -7.43 7.49 -5.63
C GLN A 70 -6.84 7.05 -6.97
N LYS A 71 -5.54 6.78 -6.98
CA LYS A 71 -4.87 6.21 -8.15
C LYS A 71 -4.92 4.69 -8.01
N PHE A 72 -6.12 4.13 -8.17
CA PHE A 72 -6.38 2.73 -7.85
C PHE A 72 -5.65 1.76 -8.76
N ASP A 73 -5.44 2.11 -10.02
CA ASP A 73 -4.70 1.27 -10.96
C ASP A 73 -3.24 1.12 -10.55
N ILE A 74 -2.61 2.21 -10.12
CA ILE A 74 -1.22 2.17 -9.65
C ILE A 74 -1.14 1.49 -8.30
N ALA A 75 -2.06 1.82 -7.40
CA ALA A 75 -2.11 1.19 -6.08
C ALA A 75 -2.22 -0.32 -6.18
N LEU A 76 -3.07 -0.80 -7.09
CA LEU A 76 -3.26 -2.22 -7.32
C LEU A 76 -1.93 -2.92 -7.64
N VAL A 77 -1.16 -2.35 -8.57
CA VAL A 77 0.13 -2.91 -8.95
C VAL A 77 1.08 -2.95 -7.76
N GLU A 78 1.09 -1.88 -6.96
CA GLU A 78 2.01 -1.82 -5.81
C GLU A 78 1.61 -2.78 -4.69
N PHE A 79 0.31 -2.97 -4.45
CA PHE A 79 -0.14 -3.99 -3.49
C PHE A 79 0.23 -5.39 -3.98
N GLU A 80 0.09 -5.66 -5.28
CA GLU A 80 0.46 -6.95 -5.83
C GLU A 80 1.96 -7.21 -5.73
N LYS A 81 2.78 -6.18 -5.89
CA LYS A 81 4.22 -6.31 -5.68
C LYS A 81 4.56 -6.77 -4.26
N LEU A 82 3.83 -6.26 -3.28
CA LEU A 82 4.05 -6.71 -1.90
C LEU A 82 3.76 -8.20 -1.77
N ILE A 83 2.62 -8.63 -2.29
CA ILE A 83 2.21 -10.02 -2.17
C ILE A 83 3.21 -10.94 -2.87
N ASN A 84 3.70 -10.53 -4.04
CA ASN A 84 4.58 -11.37 -4.84
C ASN A 84 6.03 -11.35 -4.39
N ASN A 85 6.51 -10.21 -3.87
CA ASN A 85 7.92 -10.05 -3.53
C ASN A 85 8.21 -10.25 -2.04
N TYR A 86 7.19 -10.13 -1.19
CA TYR A 86 7.35 -10.25 0.26
C TYR A 86 6.33 -11.25 0.78
N THR A 87 6.46 -12.50 0.35
CA THR A 87 5.45 -13.53 0.55
C THR A 87 5.14 -13.84 2.01
N THR A 88 6.08 -13.53 2.92
CA THR A 88 5.88 -13.77 4.35
C THR A 88 5.56 -12.50 5.12
N SER A 89 5.28 -11.41 4.44
CA SER A 89 4.99 -10.14 5.09
C SER A 89 3.71 -10.23 5.92
N ARG A 90 3.73 -9.59 7.08
CA ARG A 90 2.53 -9.46 7.91
C ARG A 90 1.49 -8.56 7.24
N LYS A 91 1.91 -7.78 6.24
CA LYS A 91 1.00 -6.91 5.48
C LYS A 91 0.31 -7.64 4.34
N ALA A 92 0.63 -8.92 4.11
CA ALA A 92 0.10 -9.63 2.94
C ALA A 92 -1.42 -9.72 2.93
N SER A 93 -2.04 -10.02 4.08
CA SER A 93 -3.50 -10.12 4.13
C SER A 93 -4.15 -8.76 3.86
N ASP A 94 -3.60 -7.70 4.44
CA ASP A 94 -4.11 -6.36 4.20
C ASP A 94 -3.90 -5.93 2.75
N ALA A 95 -2.76 -6.30 2.15
CA ALA A 95 -2.50 -5.98 0.76
C ALA A 95 -3.49 -6.68 -0.16
N LEU A 96 -3.78 -7.94 0.10
CA LEU A 96 -4.75 -8.68 -0.73
C LEU A 96 -6.16 -8.10 -0.59
N LEU A 97 -6.52 -7.68 0.63
CA LEU A 97 -7.79 -6.97 0.83
C LEU A 97 -7.84 -5.72 -0.04
N LYS A 98 -6.75 -4.95 -0.07
CA LYS A 98 -6.69 -3.73 -0.86
C LYS A 98 -6.69 -4.00 -2.35
N VAL A 99 -6.11 -5.13 -2.78
CA VAL A 99 -6.26 -5.55 -4.18
C VAL A 99 -7.74 -5.70 -4.52
N GLY A 100 -8.50 -6.31 -3.62
CA GLY A 100 -9.95 -6.40 -3.79
C GLY A 100 -10.62 -5.04 -3.85
N TYR A 101 -10.24 -4.14 -2.95
CA TYR A 101 -10.82 -2.79 -2.93
C TYR A 101 -10.46 -1.98 -4.17
N CYS A 102 -9.21 -2.09 -4.65
CA CYS A 102 -8.79 -1.40 -5.86
C CYS A 102 -9.59 -1.87 -7.07
N ASN A 103 -9.77 -3.18 -7.20
CA ASN A 103 -10.56 -3.72 -8.30
C ASN A 103 -12.02 -3.27 -8.19
N TYR A 104 -12.55 -3.21 -6.97
CA TYR A 104 -13.90 -2.71 -6.74
C TYR A 104 -14.02 -1.26 -7.24
N GLU A 105 -13.08 -0.40 -6.88
CA GLU A 105 -13.11 1.00 -7.31
C GLU A 105 -12.95 1.13 -8.82
N LEU A 106 -12.20 0.22 -9.44
CA LEU A 106 -12.02 0.19 -10.89
C LEU A 106 -13.18 -0.50 -11.61
N LYS A 107 -14.20 -0.92 -10.86
CA LYS A 107 -15.40 -1.58 -11.38
C LYS A 107 -15.09 -2.92 -12.05
N ARG A 108 -14.01 -3.56 -11.61
CA ARG A 108 -13.63 -4.90 -12.05
C ARG A 108 -14.19 -5.91 -11.05
N TRP A 109 -15.50 -6.14 -11.17
CA TRP A 109 -16.27 -6.83 -10.12
C TRP A 109 -15.80 -8.27 -9.88
N ASP A 110 -15.53 -9.02 -10.93
CA ASP A 110 -15.09 -10.41 -10.78
C ASP A 110 -13.71 -10.49 -10.14
N ALA A 111 -12.79 -9.61 -10.55
CA ALA A 111 -11.46 -9.56 -9.95
C ALA A 111 -11.53 -9.15 -8.49
N ALA A 112 -12.40 -8.19 -8.17
CA ALA A 112 -12.60 -7.75 -6.78
C ALA A 112 -13.11 -8.92 -5.94
N ARG A 113 -14.12 -9.63 -6.42
CA ARG A 113 -14.70 -10.77 -5.70
C ARG A 113 -13.66 -11.87 -5.49
N TYR A 114 -12.90 -12.17 -6.53
CA TYR A 114 -11.87 -13.20 -6.43
C TYR A 114 -10.87 -12.87 -5.31
N ALA A 115 -10.36 -11.62 -5.28
CA ALA A 115 -9.39 -11.23 -4.28
C ALA A 115 -9.99 -11.27 -2.86
N LEU A 116 -11.23 -10.79 -2.70
CA LEU A 116 -11.87 -10.75 -1.39
C LEU A 116 -12.15 -12.15 -0.85
N VAL A 117 -12.58 -13.09 -1.72
CA VAL A 117 -12.75 -14.47 -1.33
C VAL A 117 -11.40 -15.08 -0.93
N LYS A 118 -10.35 -14.77 -1.69
CA LYS A 118 -9.02 -15.29 -1.43
C LYS A 118 -8.48 -14.81 -0.07
N VAL A 119 -8.80 -13.58 0.34
CA VAL A 119 -8.43 -13.12 1.69
C VAL A 119 -9.02 -14.06 2.75
N GLN A 120 -10.30 -14.42 2.61
CA GLN A 120 -10.95 -15.30 3.58
C GLN A 120 -10.36 -16.71 3.56
N THR A 121 -10.00 -17.20 2.38
CA THR A 121 -9.47 -18.55 2.24
C THR A 121 -8.05 -18.66 2.78
N ASP A 122 -7.20 -17.70 2.45
CA ASP A 122 -5.78 -17.77 2.76
C ASP A 122 -5.43 -17.18 4.13
N TYR A 123 -6.25 -16.26 4.63
CA TYR A 123 -5.99 -15.56 5.89
C TYR A 123 -7.25 -15.51 6.77
N PRO A 124 -7.80 -16.69 7.14
CA PRO A 124 -9.16 -16.75 7.69
C PRO A 124 -9.40 -16.05 9.01
N ASP A 125 -8.37 -15.91 9.86
CA ASP A 125 -8.57 -15.38 11.19
C ASP A 125 -8.05 -13.96 11.34
N THR A 126 -8.05 -13.20 10.25
CA THR A 126 -7.51 -11.84 10.24
C THR A 126 -8.63 -10.82 10.18
N THR A 127 -8.30 -9.59 10.58
CA THR A 127 -9.20 -8.45 10.39
C THR A 127 -9.49 -8.25 8.90
N ALA A 128 -8.48 -8.48 8.05
CA ALA A 128 -8.67 -8.36 6.60
C ALA A 128 -9.76 -9.32 6.11
N ALA A 129 -9.78 -10.56 6.62
CA ALA A 129 -10.80 -11.53 6.23
C ALA A 129 -12.19 -11.05 6.64
N ARG A 130 -12.31 -10.46 7.83
CA ARG A 130 -13.60 -9.94 8.30
C ARG A 130 -14.06 -8.78 7.40
N LEU A 131 -13.15 -7.89 7.05
CA LEU A 131 -13.48 -6.77 6.18
C LEU A 131 -13.81 -7.23 4.76
N ALA A 132 -13.12 -8.27 4.27
CA ALA A 132 -13.44 -8.85 2.98
C ALA A 132 -14.86 -9.40 2.95
N LYS A 133 -15.24 -10.11 4.01
CA LYS A 133 -16.59 -10.65 4.13
C LYS A 133 -17.63 -9.52 4.08
N GLN A 134 -17.38 -8.43 4.79
CA GLN A 134 -18.30 -7.30 4.80
C GLN A 134 -18.45 -6.69 3.40
N ARG A 135 -17.35 -6.52 2.67
CA ARG A 135 -17.40 -5.95 1.33
C ARG A 135 -18.13 -6.87 0.37
N LEU A 136 -17.90 -8.18 0.49
CA LEU A 136 -18.61 -9.15 -0.36
C LEU A 136 -20.11 -9.08 -0.14
N LYS A 137 -20.54 -8.93 1.12
CA LYS A 137 -21.97 -8.77 1.42
C LYS A 137 -22.54 -7.52 0.77
N ARG A 138 -21.80 -6.41 0.81
CA ARG A 138 -22.26 -5.18 0.17
C ARG A 138 -22.37 -5.34 -1.33
N MET A 139 -21.40 -6.04 -1.95
CA MET A 139 -21.44 -6.29 -3.38
C MET A 139 -22.67 -7.10 -3.76
N ASP A 140 -22.98 -8.14 -2.99
CA ASP A 140 -24.15 -8.98 -3.24
C ASP A 140 -25.45 -8.18 -3.08
N SER A 141 -25.53 -7.34 -2.05
CA SER A 141 -26.72 -6.50 -1.85
C SER A 141 -26.92 -5.51 -2.98
N ASN A 142 -25.83 -4.92 -3.47
CA ASN A 142 -25.89 -3.91 -4.50
C ASN A 142 -26.20 -4.47 -5.89
N SER A 143 -25.96 -5.78 -6.08
CA SER A 143 -26.23 -6.42 -7.36
C SER A 143 -27.71 -6.80 -7.55
N GLN A 144 -28.51 -6.57 -6.54
CA GLN A 144 -29.94 -6.88 -6.59
C GLN A 144 -30.71 -5.80 -7.40
#